data_95297b0b3651d1b276dbbf00800eb4f4
#
_entry.id   95297b0b3651d1b276dbbf00800eb4f4
#
_cell.length_a   1.000
_cell.length_b   1.000
_cell.length_c   1.000
_cell.angle_alpha   90.00
_cell.angle_beta   90.00
_cell.angle_gamma   90.00
#
_symmetry.space_group_name_H-M   'P 1'
#
loop_
_entity.id
_entity.type
_entity.pdbx_description
1 polymer ?
#
loop_
_entity_poly.entity_id
_entity_poly.type
_entity_poly.pdbx_seq_one_letter_code
_entity_poly.pdbx_strand_id
1 'polypeptide(L)'
;ESSFNQQHMFEALDGQAQPWHYHFTMMRINNGELIYLPFLWFIYKTIKKRSNWKYWALLIWILIPYLFFSFVQTKMQAYTLFAVPALFVVLALFIHYLMAYRTKFRYKWIPILTIFLLFALPIRFAIERLKPFQTVDLPNWQVDINRLTKKIGNAEKVVVFNVNRPIELMFHANCTAYNTPPSEATIHDLNKRGYTIYINQKSASEKRGVQNIYYPALLGKPE
;
A
#
# COMPACT_ATOMS: atom_id res chain seq x y z
N GLU A 1 21.19 -3.08 10.24
CA GLU A 1 20.49 -2.28 9.19
C GLU A 1 21.10 -2.47 7.79
N SER A 2 22.45 -2.53 7.65
CA SER A 2 23.05 -2.65 6.32
C SER A 2 22.74 -3.97 5.62
N SER A 3 22.69 -5.09 6.34
CA SER A 3 22.38 -6.41 5.78
C SER A 3 20.94 -6.53 5.26
N PHE A 4 19.99 -5.93 5.96
CA PHE A 4 18.57 -5.90 5.54
C PHE A 4 18.38 -5.09 4.26
N ASN A 5 19.02 -3.94 4.16
CA ASN A 5 18.97 -3.10 2.96
C ASN A 5 19.64 -3.78 1.75
N GLN A 6 20.74 -4.52 1.97
CA GLN A 6 21.38 -5.32 0.93
C GLN A 6 20.48 -6.44 0.43
N GLN A 7 19.79 -7.15 1.33
CA GLN A 7 18.84 -8.19 0.93
C GLN A 7 17.74 -7.63 0.01
N HIS A 8 17.13 -6.49 0.37
CA HIS A 8 16.10 -5.86 -0.48
C HIS A 8 16.58 -5.47 -1.88
N MET A 9 17.87 -5.17 -2.03
CA MET A 9 18.44 -4.82 -3.34
C MET A 9 18.63 -6.04 -4.25
N PHE A 10 19.05 -7.17 -3.68
CA PHE A 10 19.49 -8.35 -4.46
C PHE A 10 18.52 -9.53 -4.39
N GLU A 11 17.61 -9.54 -3.42
CA GLU A 11 16.62 -10.59 -3.24
C GLU A 11 15.20 -10.03 -3.27
N ALA A 12 14.28 -10.76 -3.86
CA ALA A 12 12.86 -10.41 -3.83
C ALA A 12 12.25 -10.90 -2.53
N LEU A 13 12.06 -9.99 -1.57
CA LEU A 13 11.46 -10.30 -0.27
C LEU A 13 9.93 -10.19 -0.32
N ASP A 14 9.26 -10.93 0.56
CA ASP A 14 7.81 -10.88 0.79
C ASP A 14 6.94 -11.08 -0.47
N GLY A 15 7.43 -11.84 -1.45
CA GLY A 15 6.70 -12.10 -2.70
C GLY A 15 6.61 -10.89 -3.64
N GLN A 16 7.45 -9.86 -3.43
CA GLN A 16 7.45 -8.63 -4.22
C GLN A 16 8.42 -8.66 -5.42
N ALA A 17 8.67 -9.84 -5.96
CA ALA A 17 9.35 -10.00 -7.24
C ALA A 17 8.48 -9.44 -8.36
N GLN A 18 8.93 -8.38 -9.00
CA GLN A 18 8.21 -7.75 -10.11
C GLN A 18 9.18 -7.49 -11.28
N PRO A 19 8.71 -7.43 -12.54
CA PRO A 19 9.56 -7.16 -13.69
C PRO A 19 10.22 -5.78 -13.61
N TRP A 20 11.35 -5.60 -14.31
CA TRP A 20 12.12 -4.34 -14.27
C TRP A 20 11.30 -3.09 -14.64
N HIS A 21 10.30 -3.22 -15.51
CA HIS A 21 9.44 -2.12 -15.95
C HIS A 21 8.24 -1.85 -15.01
N TYR A 22 8.15 -2.54 -13.85
CA TYR A 22 7.04 -2.43 -12.91
C TYR A 22 6.68 -0.99 -12.55
N HIS A 23 7.69 -0.18 -12.17
CA HIS A 23 7.44 1.21 -11.76
C HIS A 23 6.91 2.08 -12.89
N PHE A 24 7.36 1.87 -14.13
CA PHE A 24 6.79 2.54 -15.30
C PHE A 24 5.34 2.10 -15.53
N THR A 25 5.03 0.82 -15.40
CA THR A 25 3.65 0.35 -15.46
C THR A 25 2.79 1.00 -14.36
N MET A 26 3.31 1.13 -13.13
CA MET A 26 2.61 1.81 -12.04
C MET A 26 2.47 3.32 -12.29
N MET A 27 3.43 3.98 -12.95
CA MET A 27 3.27 5.37 -13.39
C MET A 27 1.99 5.54 -14.22
N ARG A 28 1.76 4.66 -15.20
CA ARG A 28 0.57 4.64 -16.05
C ARG A 28 -0.70 4.37 -15.24
N ILE A 29 -0.67 3.36 -14.39
CA ILE A 29 -1.84 2.92 -13.62
C ILE A 29 -2.26 4.00 -12.61
N ASN A 30 -1.30 4.70 -12.00
CA ASN A 30 -1.61 5.70 -10.96
C ASN A 30 -1.96 7.07 -11.51
N ASN A 31 -1.39 7.46 -12.67
CA ASN A 31 -1.55 8.80 -13.22
C ASN A 31 -2.34 8.81 -14.55
N GLY A 32 -2.89 7.66 -14.96
CA GLY A 32 -3.60 7.50 -16.25
C GLY A 32 -2.67 7.15 -17.41
N GLU A 33 -3.26 6.51 -18.41
CA GLU A 33 -2.53 5.94 -19.56
C GLU A 33 -1.80 7.02 -20.39
N LEU A 34 -2.34 8.22 -20.44
CA LEU A 34 -1.76 9.32 -21.21
C LEU A 34 -0.62 10.04 -20.50
N ILE A 35 -0.21 9.65 -19.28
CA ILE A 35 0.88 10.32 -18.54
C ILE A 35 2.21 10.32 -19.31
N TYR A 36 2.41 9.36 -20.20
CA TYR A 36 3.60 9.30 -21.03
C TYR A 36 3.69 10.45 -22.05
N LEU A 37 2.57 11.02 -22.48
CA LEU A 37 2.58 12.17 -23.41
C LEU A 37 3.28 13.40 -22.80
N PRO A 38 2.85 13.93 -21.62
CA PRO A 38 3.55 15.01 -20.98
C PRO A 38 5.01 14.65 -20.63
N PHE A 39 5.25 13.40 -20.19
CA PHE A 39 6.58 12.97 -19.83
C PHE A 39 7.55 12.94 -21.01
N LEU A 40 7.20 12.32 -22.13
CA LEU A 40 8.03 12.29 -23.35
C LEU A 40 8.20 13.68 -23.98
N TRP A 41 7.11 14.49 -23.99
CA TRP A 41 7.22 15.89 -24.41
C TRP A 41 8.21 16.66 -23.54
N PHE A 42 8.20 16.44 -22.23
CA PHE A 42 9.12 17.11 -21.32
C PHE A 42 10.56 16.69 -21.53
N ILE A 43 10.83 15.40 -21.73
CA ILE A 43 12.17 14.88 -22.09
C ILE A 43 12.65 15.59 -23.38
N TYR A 44 11.84 15.59 -24.43
CA TYR A 44 12.17 16.25 -25.68
C TYR A 44 12.49 17.74 -25.48
N LYS A 45 11.66 18.44 -24.72
CA LYS A 45 11.81 19.86 -24.43
C LYS A 45 13.10 20.14 -23.62
N THR A 46 13.42 19.31 -22.65
CA THR A 46 14.63 19.42 -21.82
C THR A 46 15.88 19.24 -22.67
N ILE A 47 15.93 18.23 -23.52
CA ILE A 47 17.05 17.99 -24.44
C ILE A 47 17.22 19.16 -25.40
N LYS A 48 16.14 19.71 -25.93
CA LYS A 48 16.19 20.85 -26.86
C LYS A 48 16.62 22.15 -26.17
N LYS A 49 16.28 22.35 -24.90
CA LYS A 49 16.64 23.52 -24.08
C LYS A 49 17.80 23.20 -23.11
N ARG A 50 18.94 22.77 -23.65
CA ARG A 50 20.10 22.30 -22.87
C ARG A 50 20.60 23.24 -21.76
N SER A 51 20.43 24.55 -21.91
CA SER A 51 20.89 25.55 -20.95
C SER A 51 19.99 25.75 -19.73
N ASN A 52 18.80 25.15 -19.70
CA ASN A 52 17.86 25.35 -18.60
C ASN A 52 18.04 24.27 -17.52
N TRP A 53 18.87 24.56 -16.52
CA TRP A 53 19.15 23.65 -15.39
C TRP A 53 17.88 23.21 -14.63
N LYS A 54 16.84 24.06 -14.56
CA LYS A 54 15.57 23.72 -13.86
C LYS A 54 14.85 22.55 -14.53
N TYR A 55 14.88 22.46 -15.86
CA TYR A 55 14.29 21.33 -16.58
C TYR A 55 15.08 20.05 -16.33
N TRP A 56 16.42 20.13 -16.30
CA TRP A 56 17.25 18.99 -15.96
C TRP A 56 17.04 18.53 -14.53
N ALA A 57 16.98 19.45 -13.56
CA ALA A 57 16.71 19.10 -12.17
C ALA A 57 15.35 18.37 -12.01
N LEU A 58 14.31 18.85 -12.68
CA LEU A 58 12.99 18.22 -12.64
C LEU A 58 12.99 16.85 -13.32
N LEU A 59 13.68 16.71 -14.45
CA LEU A 59 13.81 15.45 -15.16
C LEU A 59 14.60 14.42 -14.35
N ILE A 60 15.70 14.82 -13.72
CA ILE A 60 16.52 13.99 -12.84
C ILE A 60 15.71 13.54 -11.62
N TRP A 61 14.93 14.45 -11.01
CA TRP A 61 14.05 14.11 -9.89
C TRP A 61 13.06 13.00 -10.23
N ILE A 62 12.56 12.94 -11.46
CA ILE A 62 11.67 11.87 -11.91
C ILE A 62 12.48 10.62 -12.28
N LEU A 63 13.51 10.76 -13.11
CA LEU A 63 14.21 9.61 -13.69
C LEU A 63 15.00 8.79 -12.67
N ILE A 64 15.70 9.44 -11.73
CA ILE A 64 16.53 8.71 -10.76
C ILE A 64 15.72 7.70 -9.97
N PRO A 65 14.59 8.05 -9.33
CA PRO A 65 13.81 7.06 -8.59
C PRO A 65 13.28 5.92 -9.48
N TYR A 66 12.73 6.27 -10.63
CA TYR A 66 12.18 5.26 -11.52
C TYR A 66 13.24 4.29 -12.05
N LEU A 67 14.41 4.78 -12.42
CA LEU A 67 15.51 3.93 -12.87
C LEU A 67 16.11 3.13 -11.72
N PHE A 68 16.42 3.78 -10.59
CA PHE A 68 17.02 3.12 -9.43
C PHE A 68 16.15 1.95 -8.95
N PHE A 69 14.87 2.20 -8.67
CA PHE A 69 13.98 1.15 -8.18
C PHE A 69 13.61 0.11 -9.25
N SER A 70 13.84 0.39 -10.53
CA SER A 70 13.71 -0.64 -11.58
C SER A 70 14.81 -1.70 -11.49
N PHE A 71 16.00 -1.36 -10.96
CA PHE A 71 17.10 -2.31 -10.77
C PHE A 71 17.01 -3.08 -9.45
N VAL A 72 16.33 -2.55 -8.43
CA VAL A 72 16.12 -3.23 -7.14
C VAL A 72 15.20 -4.44 -7.34
N GLN A 73 15.50 -5.57 -6.68
CA GLN A 73 14.72 -6.81 -6.82
C GLN A 73 13.35 -6.72 -6.11
N THR A 74 13.33 -6.19 -4.89
CA THR A 74 12.07 -5.95 -4.17
C THR A 74 11.43 -4.66 -4.67
N LYS A 75 10.24 -4.75 -5.29
CA LYS A 75 9.55 -3.62 -5.90
C LYS A 75 8.24 -3.31 -5.20
N MET A 76 8.18 -2.16 -4.55
CA MET A 76 6.97 -1.65 -3.92
C MET A 76 6.46 -0.41 -4.65
N GLN A 77 5.14 -0.30 -4.79
CA GLN A 77 4.52 0.84 -5.45
C GLN A 77 4.88 2.18 -4.81
N ALA A 78 5.08 2.19 -3.48
CA ALA A 78 5.40 3.39 -2.72
C ALA A 78 6.78 4.00 -3.03
N TYR A 79 7.72 3.23 -3.57
CA TYR A 79 9.11 3.68 -3.78
C TYR A 79 9.23 4.87 -4.75
N THR A 80 8.30 5.04 -5.67
CA THR A 80 8.32 6.15 -6.62
C THR A 80 7.38 7.31 -6.25
N LEU A 81 6.71 7.26 -5.08
CA LEU A 81 5.76 8.31 -4.67
C LEU A 81 6.41 9.69 -4.55
N PHE A 82 7.65 9.78 -4.13
CA PHE A 82 8.34 11.07 -4.00
C PHE A 82 8.69 11.73 -5.35
N ALA A 83 8.57 11.02 -6.48
CA ALA A 83 8.68 11.60 -7.81
C ALA A 83 7.32 12.17 -8.33
N VAL A 84 6.21 11.83 -7.69
CA VAL A 84 4.86 12.26 -8.12
C VAL A 84 4.68 13.77 -8.15
N PRO A 85 5.16 14.57 -7.18
CA PRO A 85 5.07 16.03 -7.28
C PRO A 85 5.77 16.59 -8.53
N ALA A 86 6.93 16.03 -8.89
CA ALA A 86 7.63 16.43 -10.10
C ALA A 86 6.85 16.07 -11.37
N LEU A 87 6.19 14.90 -11.40
CA LEU A 87 5.30 14.52 -12.51
C LEU A 87 4.13 15.49 -12.65
N PHE A 88 3.51 15.94 -11.56
CA PHE A 88 2.45 16.94 -11.61
C PHE A 88 2.93 18.30 -12.13
N VAL A 89 4.15 18.72 -11.79
CA VAL A 89 4.75 19.93 -12.39
C VAL A 89 4.92 19.75 -13.89
N VAL A 90 5.41 18.60 -14.36
CA VAL A 90 5.54 18.29 -15.80
C VAL A 90 4.17 18.30 -16.49
N LEU A 91 3.15 17.72 -15.85
CA LEU A 91 1.77 17.71 -16.35
C LEU A 91 1.23 19.15 -16.49
N ALA A 92 1.42 19.99 -15.48
CA ALA A 92 0.99 21.39 -15.51
C ALA A 92 1.69 22.18 -16.61
N LEU A 93 3.01 21.98 -16.80
CA LEU A 93 3.77 22.59 -17.89
C LEU A 93 3.27 22.14 -19.27
N PHE A 94 2.89 20.88 -19.41
CA PHE A 94 2.33 20.34 -20.64
C PHE A 94 0.94 20.90 -20.94
N ILE A 95 0.08 20.99 -19.95
CA ILE A 95 -1.24 21.61 -20.09
C ILE A 95 -1.09 23.08 -20.50
N HIS A 96 -0.22 23.82 -19.83
CA HIS A 96 0.08 25.21 -20.22
C HIS A 96 0.57 25.30 -21.66
N TYR A 97 1.46 24.40 -22.07
CA TYR A 97 1.91 24.33 -23.48
C TYR A 97 0.75 24.10 -24.44
N LEU A 98 -0.11 23.12 -24.20
CA LEU A 98 -1.26 22.82 -25.05
C LEU A 98 -2.20 24.01 -25.18
N MET A 99 -2.48 24.71 -24.07
CA MET A 99 -3.34 25.89 -24.07
C MET A 99 -2.71 27.07 -24.82
N ALA A 100 -1.42 27.36 -24.59
CA ALA A 100 -0.69 28.45 -25.24
C ALA A 100 -0.57 28.26 -26.76
N TYR A 101 -0.44 27.01 -27.22
CA TYR A 101 -0.30 26.72 -28.66
C TYR A 101 -1.59 26.21 -29.31
N ARG A 102 -2.72 26.24 -28.60
CA ARG A 102 -4.02 25.72 -29.10
C ARG A 102 -4.38 26.23 -30.49
N THR A 103 -4.15 27.53 -30.79
CA THR A 103 -4.47 28.15 -32.06
C THR A 103 -3.57 27.69 -33.21
N LYS A 104 -2.41 27.12 -32.92
CA LYS A 104 -1.48 26.61 -33.93
C LYS A 104 -1.77 25.18 -34.37
N PHE A 105 -2.65 24.46 -33.65
CA PHE A 105 -3.08 23.14 -34.07
C PHE A 105 -4.07 23.21 -35.20
N ARG A 106 -3.94 22.31 -36.17
CA ARG A 106 -4.89 22.19 -37.28
C ARG A 106 -6.32 22.05 -36.79
N TYR A 107 -6.52 21.26 -35.73
CA TYR A 107 -7.83 21.08 -35.08
C TYR A 107 -7.75 21.60 -33.64
N LYS A 108 -8.38 22.73 -33.37
CA LYS A 108 -8.34 23.44 -32.08
C LYS A 108 -8.96 22.65 -30.90
N TRP A 109 -9.72 21.62 -31.19
CA TRP A 109 -10.34 20.76 -30.17
C TRP A 109 -9.38 19.68 -29.62
N ILE A 110 -8.34 19.26 -30.39
CA ILE A 110 -7.40 18.21 -29.98
C ILE A 110 -6.72 18.55 -28.66
N PRO A 111 -6.12 19.72 -28.43
CA PRO A 111 -5.52 20.07 -27.14
C PRO A 111 -6.51 19.98 -25.98
N ILE A 112 -7.76 20.40 -26.19
CA ILE A 112 -8.81 20.37 -25.17
C ILE A 112 -9.16 18.92 -24.83
N LEU A 113 -9.39 18.08 -25.84
CA LEU A 113 -9.66 16.67 -25.66
C LEU A 113 -8.49 15.97 -24.92
N THR A 114 -7.25 16.28 -25.30
CA THR A 114 -6.07 15.71 -24.63
C THR A 114 -6.05 16.09 -23.15
N ILE A 115 -6.32 17.35 -22.81
CA ILE A 115 -6.41 17.80 -21.41
C ILE A 115 -7.54 17.08 -20.68
N PHE A 116 -8.71 16.98 -21.30
CA PHE A 116 -9.85 16.26 -20.71
C PHE A 116 -9.50 14.80 -20.41
N LEU A 117 -8.88 14.09 -21.34
CA LEU A 117 -8.49 12.70 -21.17
C LEU A 117 -7.38 12.52 -20.11
N LEU A 118 -6.45 13.49 -19.98
CA LEU A 118 -5.42 13.46 -18.93
C LEU A 118 -6.02 13.52 -17.51
N PHE A 119 -7.22 14.06 -17.33
CA PHE A 119 -7.93 14.03 -16.04
C PHE A 119 -8.95 12.88 -15.96
N ALA A 120 -9.70 12.63 -17.04
CA ALA A 120 -10.77 11.64 -17.03
C ALA A 120 -10.25 10.20 -16.81
N LEU A 121 -9.11 9.84 -17.40
CA LEU A 121 -8.57 8.49 -17.26
C LEU A 121 -8.09 8.16 -15.83
N PRO A 122 -7.31 9.01 -15.13
CA PRO A 122 -6.97 8.77 -13.73
C PRO A 122 -8.20 8.71 -12.81
N ILE A 123 -9.20 9.57 -13.04
CA ILE A 123 -10.46 9.57 -12.27
C ILE A 123 -11.19 8.23 -12.46
N ARG A 124 -11.29 7.74 -13.70
CA ARG A 124 -11.88 6.44 -13.99
C ARG A 124 -11.19 5.33 -13.18
N PHE A 125 -9.86 5.28 -13.22
CA PHE A 125 -9.10 4.29 -12.43
C PHE A 125 -9.31 4.44 -10.92
N ALA A 126 -9.39 5.67 -10.43
CA ALA A 126 -9.68 5.92 -9.01
C ALA A 126 -11.07 5.38 -8.63
N ILE A 127 -12.09 5.60 -9.45
CA ILE A 127 -13.45 5.07 -9.23
C ILE A 127 -13.45 3.54 -9.27
N GLU A 128 -12.79 2.92 -10.26
CA GLU A 128 -12.71 1.47 -10.38
C GLU A 128 -12.02 0.81 -9.19
N ARG A 129 -11.04 1.47 -8.57
CA ARG A 129 -10.30 0.96 -7.41
C ARG A 129 -11.03 1.18 -6.10
N LEU A 130 -11.50 2.39 -5.87
CA LEU A 130 -12.16 2.77 -4.62
C LEU A 130 -13.55 2.18 -4.50
N LYS A 131 -14.18 1.86 -5.66
CA LYS A 131 -15.55 1.34 -5.73
C LYS A 131 -16.51 2.10 -4.80
N PRO A 132 -16.53 3.46 -4.83
CA PRO A 132 -17.20 4.29 -3.83
C PRO A 132 -18.72 4.06 -3.78
N PHE A 133 -19.29 3.44 -4.81
CA PHE A 133 -20.73 3.15 -4.93
C PHE A 133 -21.07 1.67 -4.68
N GLN A 134 -20.07 0.84 -4.33
CA GLN A 134 -20.30 -0.56 -4.01
C GLN A 134 -20.17 -0.76 -2.50
N THR A 135 -21.16 -1.42 -1.91
CA THR A 135 -21.01 -1.98 -0.56
C THR A 135 -20.00 -3.11 -0.66
N VAL A 136 -18.80 -2.87 -0.17
CA VAL A 136 -17.77 -3.92 -0.10
C VAL A 136 -18.06 -4.72 1.16
N ASP A 137 -18.42 -5.99 1.01
CA ASP A 137 -18.47 -6.90 2.14
C ASP A 137 -17.10 -6.92 2.80
N LEU A 138 -17.10 -6.73 4.12
CA LEU A 138 -15.86 -6.79 4.88
C LEU A 138 -15.18 -8.13 4.64
N PRO A 139 -13.87 -8.18 4.35
CA PRO A 139 -13.15 -9.44 4.26
C PRO A 139 -13.39 -10.29 5.52
N ASN A 140 -13.50 -11.59 5.38
CA ASN A 140 -13.76 -12.49 6.50
C ASN A 140 -12.83 -12.25 7.69
N TRP A 141 -11.55 -11.97 7.42
CA TRP A 141 -10.58 -11.66 8.46
C TRP A 141 -10.93 -10.39 9.25
N GLN A 142 -11.51 -9.39 8.61
CA GLN A 142 -11.89 -8.13 9.27
C GLN A 142 -13.15 -8.32 10.12
N VAL A 143 -14.07 -9.16 9.67
CA VAL A 143 -15.25 -9.58 10.46
C VAL A 143 -14.78 -10.32 11.71
N ASP A 144 -13.79 -11.21 11.58
CA ASP A 144 -13.24 -11.96 12.70
C ASP A 144 -12.53 -11.04 13.70
N ILE A 145 -11.70 -10.11 13.22
CA ILE A 145 -11.04 -9.11 14.08
C ILE A 145 -12.07 -8.25 14.81
N ASN A 146 -13.11 -7.76 14.13
CA ASN A 146 -14.15 -6.96 14.74
C ASN A 146 -14.89 -7.77 15.83
N ARG A 147 -15.12 -9.07 15.60
CA ARG A 147 -15.70 -9.98 16.59
C ARG A 147 -14.79 -10.15 17.81
N LEU A 148 -13.49 -10.36 17.57
CA LEU A 148 -12.48 -10.47 18.62
C LEU A 148 -12.38 -9.19 19.45
N THR A 149 -12.29 -8.04 18.78
CA THR A 149 -12.24 -6.73 19.43
C THR A 149 -13.44 -6.48 20.32
N LYS A 150 -14.65 -6.81 19.85
CA LYS A 150 -15.87 -6.70 20.67
C LYS A 150 -15.85 -7.62 21.91
N LYS A 151 -15.25 -8.81 21.81
CA LYS A 151 -15.13 -9.74 22.94
C LYS A 151 -14.05 -9.33 23.94
N ILE A 152 -12.94 -8.78 23.47
CA ILE A 152 -11.85 -8.27 24.33
C ILE A 152 -12.34 -7.04 25.10
N GLY A 153 -13.18 -6.20 24.47
CA GLY A 153 -13.66 -4.97 25.09
C GLY A 153 -12.54 -4.01 25.47
N ASN A 154 -12.71 -3.31 26.60
CA ASN A 154 -11.74 -2.36 27.14
C ASN A 154 -10.86 -2.99 28.25
N ALA A 155 -10.71 -4.31 28.25
CA ALA A 155 -9.90 -4.96 29.30
C ALA A 155 -8.42 -4.52 29.18
N GLU A 156 -7.82 -4.18 30.30
CA GLU A 156 -6.38 -3.90 30.40
C GLU A 156 -5.59 -5.22 30.46
N LYS A 157 -4.36 -5.20 29.95
CA LYS A 157 -3.43 -6.34 29.99
C LYS A 157 -4.00 -7.62 29.34
N VAL A 158 -4.42 -7.51 28.09
CA VAL A 158 -4.93 -8.66 27.34
C VAL A 158 -3.87 -9.22 26.41
N VAL A 159 -3.76 -10.55 26.38
CA VAL A 159 -2.91 -11.29 25.43
C VAL A 159 -3.77 -12.32 24.70
N VAL A 160 -3.66 -12.32 23.36
CA VAL A 160 -4.40 -13.23 22.49
C VAL A 160 -3.43 -14.12 21.71
N PHE A 161 -3.59 -15.41 21.77
CA PHE A 161 -2.74 -16.39 21.09
C PHE A 161 -3.46 -17.09 19.94
N ASN A 162 -2.66 -17.63 19.01
CA ASN A 162 -3.12 -18.40 17.85
C ASN A 162 -4.03 -17.62 16.90
N VAL A 163 -3.67 -16.36 16.65
CA VAL A 163 -4.39 -15.46 15.74
C VAL A 163 -3.70 -15.44 14.38
N ASN A 164 -4.45 -15.58 13.29
CA ASN A 164 -3.88 -15.57 11.94
C ASN A 164 -3.30 -14.19 11.55
N ARG A 165 -3.84 -13.11 12.10
CA ARG A 165 -3.44 -11.72 11.81
C ARG A 165 -3.23 -10.95 13.11
N PRO A 166 -2.13 -11.20 13.82
CA PRO A 166 -1.90 -10.59 15.13
C PRO A 166 -1.69 -9.09 15.06
N ILE A 167 -1.01 -8.58 14.04
CA ILE A 167 -0.72 -7.15 13.88
C ILE A 167 -2.02 -6.36 13.70
N GLU A 168 -2.91 -6.84 12.83
CA GLU A 168 -4.20 -6.20 12.60
C GLU A 168 -5.07 -6.23 13.85
N LEU A 169 -5.05 -7.33 14.62
CA LEU A 169 -5.77 -7.39 15.90
C LEU A 169 -5.22 -6.38 16.91
N MET A 170 -3.89 -6.29 17.06
CA MET A 170 -3.25 -5.29 17.94
C MET A 170 -3.57 -3.85 17.51
N PHE A 171 -3.74 -3.60 16.22
CA PHE A 171 -4.10 -2.28 15.72
C PHE A 171 -5.55 -1.89 16.09
N HIS A 172 -6.48 -2.85 16.09
CA HIS A 172 -7.90 -2.60 16.35
C HIS A 172 -8.32 -2.80 17.81
N ALA A 173 -7.52 -3.51 18.60
CA ALA A 173 -7.81 -3.80 20.00
C ALA A 173 -6.60 -3.48 20.88
N ASN A 174 -6.85 -2.99 22.09
CA ASN A 174 -5.78 -2.74 23.07
C ASN A 174 -5.30 -4.07 23.69
N CYS A 175 -4.60 -4.89 22.90
CA CYS A 175 -4.10 -6.20 23.31
C CYS A 175 -2.74 -6.50 22.68
N THR A 176 -2.05 -7.49 23.20
CA THR A 176 -0.89 -8.12 22.55
C THR A 176 -1.36 -9.39 21.88
N ALA A 177 -1.00 -9.64 20.62
CA ALA A 177 -1.43 -10.82 19.88
C ALA A 177 -0.25 -11.61 19.31
N TYR A 178 -0.38 -12.94 19.27
CA TYR A 178 0.60 -13.86 18.70
C TYR A 178 -0.07 -14.84 17.75
N ASN A 179 0.65 -15.26 16.72
CA ASN A 179 0.17 -16.26 15.75
C ASN A 179 0.40 -17.71 16.20
N THR A 180 1.17 -17.92 17.25
CA THR A 180 1.51 -19.23 17.79
C THR A 180 0.72 -19.54 19.07
N PRO A 181 0.43 -20.82 19.36
CA PRO A 181 -0.15 -21.20 20.64
C PRO A 181 0.87 -20.99 21.77
N PRO A 182 0.42 -20.64 23.00
CA PRO A 182 1.31 -20.46 24.14
C PRO A 182 1.78 -21.80 24.69
N SER A 183 2.95 -21.82 25.35
CA SER A 183 3.35 -22.91 26.22
C SER A 183 2.65 -22.79 27.58
N GLU A 184 2.54 -23.91 28.32
CA GLU A 184 1.99 -23.90 29.70
C GLU A 184 2.76 -22.96 30.62
N ALA A 185 4.09 -22.94 30.52
CA ALA A 185 4.94 -22.03 31.26
C ALA A 185 4.63 -20.57 30.97
N THR A 186 4.39 -20.22 29.70
CA THR A 186 4.00 -18.86 29.28
C THR A 186 2.64 -18.47 29.85
N ILE A 187 1.66 -19.38 29.82
CA ILE A 187 0.34 -19.14 30.40
C ILE A 187 0.46 -18.87 31.92
N HIS A 188 1.24 -19.68 32.61
CA HIS A 188 1.43 -19.52 34.06
C HIS A 188 2.09 -18.17 34.40
N ASP A 189 3.15 -17.78 33.70
CA ASP A 189 3.84 -16.50 33.90
C ASP A 189 2.96 -15.30 33.63
N LEU A 190 2.20 -15.31 32.51
CA LEU A 190 1.29 -14.23 32.17
C LEU A 190 0.12 -14.10 33.17
N ASN A 191 -0.43 -15.23 33.63
CA ASN A 191 -1.47 -15.21 34.64
C ASN A 191 -0.94 -14.64 35.98
N LYS A 192 0.29 -14.99 36.36
CA LYS A 192 0.95 -14.46 37.56
C LYS A 192 1.17 -12.95 37.47
N ARG A 193 1.38 -12.41 36.26
CA ARG A 193 1.50 -10.97 36.00
C ARG A 193 0.15 -10.27 35.84
N GLY A 194 -0.96 -10.97 35.99
CA GLY A 194 -2.31 -10.43 35.92
C GLY A 194 -2.81 -10.13 34.49
N TYR A 195 -2.29 -10.85 33.50
CA TYR A 195 -2.80 -10.77 32.14
C TYR A 195 -4.03 -11.65 31.93
N THR A 196 -5.02 -11.13 31.21
CA THR A 196 -6.14 -11.94 30.70
C THR A 196 -5.72 -12.60 29.39
N ILE A 197 -5.80 -13.93 29.34
CA ILE A 197 -5.30 -14.72 28.22
C ILE A 197 -6.49 -15.27 27.40
N TYR A 198 -6.46 -15.02 26.11
CA TYR A 198 -7.37 -15.62 25.13
C TYR A 198 -6.60 -16.52 24.19
N ILE A 199 -7.10 -17.74 23.97
CA ILE A 199 -6.51 -18.66 23.00
C ILE A 199 -7.55 -18.93 21.92
N ASN A 200 -7.22 -18.55 20.69
CA ASN A 200 -8.07 -18.81 19.55
C ASN A 200 -7.93 -20.28 19.14
N GLN A 201 -8.96 -21.10 19.34
CA GLN A 201 -8.98 -22.46 18.87
C GLN A 201 -9.37 -22.48 17.38
N LYS A 202 -8.44 -22.86 16.51
CA LYS A 202 -8.78 -23.21 15.13
C LYS A 202 -9.65 -24.46 15.18
N SER A 203 -10.93 -24.31 14.88
CA SER A 203 -11.83 -25.46 14.77
C SER A 203 -11.31 -26.41 13.69
N ALA A 204 -11.29 -27.71 13.96
CA ALA A 204 -10.95 -28.73 12.98
C ALA A 204 -11.87 -28.74 11.72
N SER A 205 -12.92 -27.92 11.73
CA SER A 205 -13.77 -27.67 10.57
C SER A 205 -13.39 -26.36 9.85
N GLU A 206 -12.16 -26.23 9.46
CA GLU A 206 -11.62 -25.08 8.69
C GLU A 206 -12.33 -24.84 7.33
N LYS A 207 -13.30 -25.64 6.97
CA LYS A 207 -14.19 -25.45 5.80
C LYS A 207 -15.29 -24.40 6.00
N ARG A 208 -15.52 -23.89 7.21
CA ARG A 208 -16.53 -22.86 7.50
C ARG A 208 -16.07 -21.90 8.59
N GLY A 209 -15.04 -21.13 8.37
CA GLY A 209 -14.72 -19.84 9.00
C GLY A 209 -15.22 -19.45 10.42
N VAL A 210 -15.55 -20.41 11.30
CA VAL A 210 -16.00 -20.13 12.66
C VAL A 210 -14.83 -20.32 13.61
N GLN A 211 -14.22 -19.20 14.00
CA GLN A 211 -13.18 -19.17 15.03
C GLN A 211 -13.87 -19.12 16.41
N ASN A 212 -13.68 -20.16 17.20
CA ASN A 212 -14.12 -20.16 18.59
C ASN A 212 -12.98 -19.64 19.49
N ILE A 213 -13.26 -18.60 20.27
CA ILE A 213 -12.35 -18.15 21.32
C ILE A 213 -12.68 -18.97 22.55
N TYR A 214 -11.69 -19.70 23.01
CA TYR A 214 -11.77 -20.43 24.26
C TYR A 214 -11.24 -19.55 25.40
N TYR A 215 -12.07 -19.33 26.42
CA TYR A 215 -11.57 -18.87 27.70
C TYR A 215 -10.96 -20.09 28.36
N PRO A 216 -9.68 -20.12 28.75
CA PRO A 216 -9.21 -21.16 29.62
C PRO A 216 -10.11 -21.05 30.86
N ALA A 217 -11.01 -22.01 31.00
CA ALA A 217 -11.76 -22.16 32.23
C ALA A 217 -10.75 -22.11 33.34
N LEU A 218 -10.96 -21.19 34.26
CA LEU A 218 -10.24 -20.99 35.48
C LEU A 218 -9.63 -22.32 35.96
N LEU A 219 -8.36 -22.57 35.64
CA LEU A 219 -7.58 -23.55 36.39
C LEU A 219 -7.52 -22.97 37.80
N GLY A 220 -8.34 -23.58 38.68
CA GLY A 220 -8.51 -23.37 40.08
C GLY A 220 -7.92 -22.09 40.67
N LYS A 221 -8.78 -21.26 41.26
CA LYS A 221 -8.32 -20.36 42.30
C LYS A 221 -7.53 -21.23 43.27
N PRO A 222 -6.26 -20.89 43.59
CA PRO A 222 -5.65 -21.43 44.78
C PRO A 222 -6.46 -20.88 45.94
N GLU A 223 -6.95 -21.77 46.80
CA GLU A 223 -7.47 -21.47 48.12
C GLU A 223 -6.42 -20.72 48.94
#